data_aef41f5518777179e77cc5a39d22f126
#
_entry.id   aef41f5518777179e77cc5a39d22f126
#
_cell.length_a   1.000
_cell.length_b   1.000
_cell.length_c   1.000
_cell.angle_alpha   90.00
_cell.angle_beta   90.00
_cell.angle_gamma   90.00
#
_symmetry.space_group_name_H-M   'P 1'
#
loop_
_entity.id
_entity.type
_entity.pdbx_description
1 polymer ?
#
loop_
_entity_poly.entity_id
_entity_poly.type
_entity_poly.pdbx_seq_one_letter_code
_entity_poly.pdbx_strand_id
1 'polypeptide(L)'
;MIAYYRIVDFGVDHAWAAIAVGLAAVNLFAAERVERYREARGLDVTLAFYAAAIVASISLAAAMSVREAWLTVALSIQLPALAWINTRIRTTSLQVIAAIVACVVLTRLVFNYDILGYPLGASPPANWVIYGYGIPAISFLWAAKLFRDLKAERVVAFLEAGGLAFCVLLVSLEIRLFVAGSLSATHYGLLEQSLQSIAWLSVGSALAVHYRRAQRRVSFYGSMTLLGLAAAQIAILQVLLCNPFFSEDPVGAWPVLNVLFLAYAIPALFAFGFAFALAKSSYTRFAPHAEIAGFFLVFLYLSDEVTRAFQGPVFSFFRHSHAELYTYSVVWLVYAVALLTLGTVLRKSMLRFASLGVLVVTALKVFLIDMSALTDLYRVASFLGLGLSLVGIGYIYQRFVFPRPGENAPTATQG
;
A
#
# COMPACT_ATOMS: atom_id res chain seq x y z
N MET A 1 18.86 -31.28 18.70
CA MET A 1 17.82 -30.42 19.30
C MET A 1 17.60 -30.72 20.79
N ILE A 2 17.25 -31.96 21.21
CA ILE A 2 16.99 -32.29 22.62
C ILE A 2 18.19 -31.99 23.51
N ALA A 3 19.41 -32.39 23.10
CA ALA A 3 20.65 -32.13 23.87
C ALA A 3 20.94 -30.61 23.94
N TYR A 4 20.74 -29.86 22.86
CA TYR A 4 20.90 -28.42 22.83
C TYR A 4 19.93 -27.70 23.79
N TYR A 5 18.65 -28.11 23.80
CA TYR A 5 17.66 -27.58 24.73
C TYR A 5 18.06 -27.85 26.20
N ARG A 6 18.48 -29.10 26.50
CA ARG A 6 18.84 -29.50 27.87
C ARG A 6 20.11 -28.83 28.42
N ILE A 7 21.04 -28.45 27.55
CA ILE A 7 22.36 -27.93 27.97
C ILE A 7 22.38 -26.40 27.94
N VAL A 8 21.72 -25.76 26.94
CA VAL A 8 21.87 -24.32 26.66
C VAL A 8 20.55 -23.58 26.75
N ASP A 9 19.43 -24.27 27.00
CA ASP A 9 18.06 -23.69 27.04
C ASP A 9 17.75 -22.79 25.85
N PHE A 10 18.13 -23.25 24.64
CA PHE A 10 18.06 -22.51 23.39
C PHE A 10 18.82 -21.16 23.38
N GLY A 11 19.78 -20.95 24.27
CA GLY A 11 20.67 -19.77 24.26
C GLY A 11 21.58 -19.73 23.02
N VAL A 12 22.29 -18.62 22.82
CA VAL A 12 23.32 -18.51 21.78
C VAL A 12 24.54 -19.34 22.21
N ASP A 13 24.94 -20.31 21.37
CA ASP A 13 26.11 -21.13 21.62
C ASP A 13 26.87 -21.44 20.34
N HIS A 14 28.06 -20.86 20.22
CA HIS A 14 28.89 -20.99 19.04
C HIS A 14 29.51 -22.41 18.90
N ALA A 15 29.65 -23.18 20.00
CA ALA A 15 30.16 -24.53 19.93
C ALA A 15 29.15 -25.47 19.27
N TRP A 16 27.87 -25.37 19.62
CA TRP A 16 26.80 -26.11 18.94
C TRP A 16 26.62 -25.68 17.49
N ALA A 17 26.77 -24.37 17.19
CA ALA A 17 26.76 -23.87 15.83
C ALA A 17 27.93 -24.48 15.02
N ALA A 18 29.13 -24.55 15.58
CA ALA A 18 30.30 -25.18 14.92
C ALA A 18 30.06 -26.67 14.62
N ILE A 19 29.40 -27.40 15.51
CA ILE A 19 29.01 -28.80 15.27
C ILE A 19 28.05 -28.91 14.09
N ALA A 20 27.06 -28.02 14.02
CA ALA A 20 26.11 -27.99 12.92
C ALA A 20 26.77 -27.62 11.56
N VAL A 21 27.74 -26.69 11.56
CA VAL A 21 28.57 -26.38 10.36
C VAL A 21 29.44 -27.63 9.99
N GLY A 22 30.01 -28.32 10.96
CA GLY A 22 30.76 -29.56 10.71
C GLY A 22 29.87 -30.63 10.05
N LEU A 23 28.62 -30.78 10.49
CA LEU A 23 27.66 -31.68 9.85
C LEU A 23 27.34 -31.26 8.42
N ALA A 24 27.19 -29.94 8.17
CA ALA A 24 27.03 -29.42 6.81
C ALA A 24 28.21 -29.75 5.91
N ALA A 25 29.45 -29.61 6.41
CA ALA A 25 30.66 -29.91 5.66
C ALA A 25 30.78 -31.42 5.34
N VAL A 26 30.44 -32.29 6.28
CA VAL A 26 30.40 -33.74 6.05
C VAL A 26 29.38 -34.11 4.97
N ASN A 27 28.17 -33.55 5.04
CA ASN A 27 27.13 -33.76 4.02
C ASN A 27 27.56 -33.21 2.64
N LEU A 28 28.25 -32.08 2.60
CA LEU A 28 28.78 -31.51 1.36
C LEU A 28 29.82 -32.42 0.73
N PHE A 29 30.76 -32.94 1.51
CA PHE A 29 31.76 -33.87 1.02
C PHE A 29 31.13 -35.17 0.49
N ALA A 30 30.11 -35.69 1.19
CA ALA A 30 29.36 -36.85 0.73
C ALA A 30 28.60 -36.54 -0.58
N ALA A 31 27.98 -35.35 -0.70
CA ALA A 31 27.30 -34.90 -1.91
C ALA A 31 28.25 -34.82 -3.12
N GLU A 32 29.45 -34.30 -2.94
CA GLU A 32 30.48 -34.24 -4.00
C GLU A 32 30.90 -35.65 -4.47
N ARG A 33 30.98 -36.62 -3.57
CA ARG A 33 31.25 -38.01 -3.95
C ARG A 33 30.11 -38.64 -4.73
N VAL A 34 28.86 -38.39 -4.33
CA VAL A 34 27.66 -38.88 -5.03
C VAL A 34 27.52 -38.25 -6.42
N GLU A 35 27.83 -36.97 -6.55
CA GLU A 35 27.74 -36.25 -7.82
C GLU A 35 28.64 -36.86 -8.91
N ARG A 36 29.83 -37.32 -8.57
CA ARG A 36 30.77 -37.99 -9.51
C ARG A 36 30.18 -39.24 -10.17
N TYR A 37 29.21 -39.90 -9.53
CA TYR A 37 28.56 -41.14 -10.01
C TYR A 37 27.11 -40.92 -10.40
N ARG A 38 26.65 -39.66 -10.41
CA ARG A 38 25.22 -39.25 -10.59
C ARG A 38 24.63 -39.81 -11.86
N GLU A 39 25.25 -39.52 -13.00
CA GLU A 39 24.72 -39.91 -14.32
C GLU A 39 24.71 -41.42 -14.55
N ALA A 40 25.71 -42.11 -14.02
CA ALA A 40 25.84 -43.56 -14.16
C ALA A 40 24.81 -44.39 -13.33
N ARG A 41 24.25 -43.79 -12.24
CA ARG A 41 23.42 -44.51 -11.27
C ARG A 41 22.08 -43.88 -10.96
N GLY A 42 21.71 -42.77 -11.58
CA GLY A 42 20.44 -42.10 -11.34
C GLY A 42 20.28 -41.59 -9.90
N LEU A 43 21.34 -41.06 -9.30
CA LEU A 43 21.41 -40.69 -7.87
C LEU A 43 20.85 -39.29 -7.56
N ASP A 44 19.93 -38.74 -8.37
CA ASP A 44 19.37 -37.41 -8.18
C ASP A 44 18.62 -37.24 -6.86
N VAL A 45 17.88 -38.24 -6.44
CA VAL A 45 17.14 -38.24 -5.16
C VAL A 45 18.11 -38.25 -3.97
N THR A 46 19.18 -39.04 -4.05
CA THR A 46 20.22 -39.10 -3.01
C THR A 46 20.93 -37.75 -2.87
N LEU A 47 21.26 -37.12 -3.99
CA LEU A 47 21.88 -35.79 -3.97
C LEU A 47 20.94 -34.73 -3.38
N ALA A 48 19.64 -34.84 -3.64
CA ALA A 48 18.65 -33.95 -3.04
C ALA A 48 18.55 -34.12 -1.51
N PHE A 49 18.67 -35.33 -0.98
CA PHE A 49 18.73 -35.54 0.47
C PHE A 49 19.99 -34.95 1.11
N TYR A 50 21.15 -35.04 0.48
CA TYR A 50 22.35 -34.35 0.97
C TYR A 50 22.20 -32.84 0.93
N ALA A 51 21.65 -32.28 -0.15
CA ALA A 51 21.38 -30.86 -0.24
C ALA A 51 20.41 -30.38 0.85
N ALA A 52 19.35 -31.14 1.14
CA ALA A 52 18.43 -30.87 2.24
C ALA A 52 19.14 -30.89 3.61
N ALA A 53 20.01 -31.91 3.84
CA ALA A 53 20.77 -32.03 5.07
C ALA A 53 21.77 -30.87 5.27
N ILE A 54 22.43 -30.41 4.20
CA ILE A 54 23.33 -29.25 4.23
C ILE A 54 22.53 -27.99 4.62
N VAL A 55 21.42 -27.73 3.94
CA VAL A 55 20.56 -26.55 4.23
C VAL A 55 20.02 -26.59 5.64
N ALA A 56 19.51 -27.74 6.10
CA ALA A 56 19.01 -27.90 7.46
C ALA A 56 20.13 -27.68 8.51
N SER A 57 21.34 -28.18 8.25
CA SER A 57 22.50 -28.00 9.15
C SER A 57 22.94 -26.52 9.21
N ILE A 58 22.99 -25.81 8.07
CA ILE A 58 23.31 -24.39 8.02
C ILE A 58 22.22 -23.56 8.70
N SER A 59 20.94 -23.90 8.48
CA SER A 59 19.82 -23.23 9.15
C SER A 59 19.87 -23.42 10.67
N LEU A 60 20.25 -24.63 11.12
CA LEU A 60 20.43 -24.93 12.53
C LEU A 60 21.62 -24.18 13.14
N ALA A 61 22.75 -24.10 12.42
CA ALA A 61 23.91 -23.32 12.84
C ALA A 61 23.54 -21.81 12.97
N ALA A 62 22.81 -21.28 12.02
CA ALA A 62 22.32 -19.89 12.08
C ALA A 62 21.40 -19.68 13.31
N ALA A 63 20.47 -20.59 13.58
CA ALA A 63 19.58 -20.49 14.74
C ALA A 63 20.31 -20.59 16.08
N MET A 64 21.47 -21.26 16.13
CA MET A 64 22.30 -21.40 17.34
C MET A 64 23.30 -20.26 17.51
N SER A 65 23.70 -19.55 16.46
CA SER A 65 24.76 -18.54 16.50
C SER A 65 24.26 -17.09 16.42
N VAL A 66 23.11 -16.85 15.75
CA VAL A 66 22.60 -15.49 15.51
C VAL A 66 21.18 -15.32 16.00
N ARG A 67 20.86 -14.11 16.40
CA ARG A 67 19.54 -13.72 16.93
C ARG A 67 18.95 -12.56 16.12
N GLU A 68 17.74 -12.19 16.46
CA GLU A 68 17.04 -11.02 15.93
C GLU A 68 16.95 -11.02 14.39
N ALA A 69 17.27 -9.89 13.77
CA ALA A 69 17.21 -9.73 12.32
C ALA A 69 18.24 -10.60 11.56
N TRP A 70 19.40 -10.86 12.17
CA TRP A 70 20.49 -11.65 11.55
C TRP A 70 20.07 -13.10 11.24
N LEU A 71 19.18 -13.67 12.02
CA LEU A 71 18.67 -15.02 11.71
C LEU A 71 17.83 -15.02 10.42
N THR A 72 16.99 -14.00 10.22
CA THR A 72 16.21 -13.86 8.98
C THR A 72 17.13 -13.65 7.76
N VAL A 73 18.19 -12.85 7.93
CA VAL A 73 19.22 -12.63 6.91
C VAL A 73 19.93 -13.94 6.55
N ALA A 74 20.42 -14.69 7.56
CA ALA A 74 21.14 -15.93 7.36
C ALA A 74 20.30 -17.01 6.65
N LEU A 75 19.02 -17.10 6.98
CA LEU A 75 18.09 -18.01 6.31
C LEU A 75 17.79 -17.59 4.88
N SER A 76 17.59 -16.29 4.64
CA SER A 76 17.23 -15.78 3.32
C SER A 76 18.36 -15.90 2.29
N ILE A 77 19.63 -15.74 2.70
CA ILE A 77 20.80 -15.86 1.81
C ILE A 77 20.94 -17.29 1.25
N GLN A 78 20.37 -18.30 1.91
CA GLN A 78 20.38 -19.66 1.38
C GLN A 78 19.54 -19.80 0.09
N LEU A 79 18.53 -18.93 -0.14
CA LEU A 79 17.66 -19.00 -1.30
C LEU A 79 18.42 -18.79 -2.64
N PRO A 80 19.21 -17.72 -2.84
CA PRO A 80 20.00 -17.57 -4.07
C PRO A 80 21.08 -18.65 -4.20
N ALA A 81 21.64 -19.16 -3.10
CA ALA A 81 22.59 -20.27 -3.14
C ALA A 81 21.92 -21.55 -3.66
N LEU A 82 20.74 -21.93 -3.14
CA LEU A 82 19.95 -23.06 -3.63
C LEU A 82 19.54 -22.89 -5.09
N ALA A 83 19.10 -21.70 -5.47
CA ALA A 83 18.74 -21.39 -6.83
C ALA A 83 19.96 -21.54 -7.77
N TRP A 84 21.14 -21.05 -7.38
CA TRP A 84 22.36 -21.17 -8.15
C TRP A 84 22.78 -22.64 -8.32
N ILE A 85 22.75 -23.44 -7.24
CA ILE A 85 23.01 -24.89 -7.29
C ILE A 85 22.03 -25.56 -8.26
N ASN A 86 20.74 -25.17 -8.23
CA ASN A 86 19.73 -25.75 -9.12
C ASN A 86 19.97 -25.40 -10.60
N THR A 87 20.67 -24.31 -10.94
CA THR A 87 21.08 -24.05 -12.32
C THR A 87 22.08 -25.08 -12.84
N ARG A 88 22.84 -25.71 -11.96
CA ARG A 88 23.83 -26.76 -12.28
C ARG A 88 23.22 -28.16 -12.29
N ILE A 89 22.41 -28.47 -11.28
CA ILE A 89 21.93 -29.86 -11.05
C ILE A 89 20.53 -30.11 -11.65
N ARG A 90 19.70 -29.05 -11.81
CA ARG A 90 18.35 -29.06 -12.43
C ARG A 90 17.39 -30.08 -11.83
N THR A 91 17.32 -30.18 -10.50
CA THR A 91 16.41 -31.09 -9.78
C THR A 91 15.21 -30.36 -9.21
N THR A 92 14.02 -30.96 -9.31
CA THR A 92 12.79 -30.43 -8.68
C THR A 92 12.90 -30.42 -7.16
N SER A 93 13.66 -31.32 -6.58
CA SER A 93 13.86 -31.40 -5.11
C SER A 93 14.49 -30.13 -4.53
N LEU A 94 15.45 -29.51 -5.22
CA LEU A 94 16.05 -28.24 -4.80
C LEU A 94 15.04 -27.08 -4.85
N GLN A 95 14.10 -27.12 -5.79
CA GLN A 95 13.01 -26.14 -5.86
C GLN A 95 12.08 -26.25 -4.65
N VAL A 96 11.76 -27.50 -4.24
CA VAL A 96 10.94 -27.75 -3.05
C VAL A 96 11.67 -27.30 -1.77
N ILE A 97 12.97 -27.60 -1.65
CA ILE A 97 13.78 -27.15 -0.50
C ILE A 97 13.81 -25.62 -0.44
N ALA A 98 14.02 -24.94 -1.57
CA ALA A 98 13.99 -23.48 -1.62
C ALA A 98 12.61 -22.92 -1.22
N ALA A 99 11.52 -23.55 -1.65
CA ALA A 99 10.17 -23.16 -1.25
C ALA A 99 9.94 -23.34 0.27
N ILE A 100 10.46 -24.43 0.86
CA ILE A 100 10.39 -24.68 2.31
C ILE A 100 11.18 -23.60 3.07
N VAL A 101 12.41 -23.31 2.68
CA VAL A 101 13.22 -22.25 3.30
C VAL A 101 12.52 -20.89 3.18
N ALA A 102 12.00 -20.55 2.00
CA ALA A 102 11.25 -19.33 1.81
C ALA A 102 9.99 -19.27 2.70
N CYS A 103 9.28 -20.38 2.86
CA CYS A 103 8.13 -20.48 3.76
C CYS A 103 8.56 -20.25 5.23
N VAL A 104 9.65 -20.83 5.68
CA VAL A 104 10.19 -20.63 7.04
C VAL A 104 10.53 -19.14 7.26
N VAL A 105 11.19 -18.49 6.29
CA VAL A 105 11.53 -17.07 6.38
C VAL A 105 10.27 -16.19 6.43
N LEU A 106 9.26 -16.47 5.59
CA LEU A 106 7.99 -15.75 5.60
C LEU A 106 7.15 -16.02 6.86
N THR A 107 7.15 -17.25 7.37
CA THR A 107 6.50 -17.57 8.64
C THR A 107 7.13 -16.77 9.78
N ARG A 108 8.45 -16.68 9.81
CA ARG A 108 9.16 -15.86 10.79
C ARG A 108 8.82 -14.36 10.64
N LEU A 109 8.64 -13.86 9.41
CA LEU A 109 8.21 -12.48 9.16
C LEU A 109 6.86 -12.18 9.84
N VAL A 110 5.92 -13.12 9.80
CA VAL A 110 4.57 -12.95 10.35
C VAL A 110 4.52 -13.15 11.87
N PHE A 111 5.28 -14.13 12.39
CA PHE A 111 5.18 -14.58 13.79
C PHE A 111 6.29 -14.06 14.71
N ASN A 112 7.17 -13.18 14.23
CA ASN A 112 8.21 -12.59 15.06
C ASN A 112 7.68 -11.35 15.79
N TYR A 113 7.05 -11.55 16.94
CA TYR A 113 6.50 -10.45 17.76
C TYR A 113 7.57 -9.61 18.45
N ASP A 114 8.78 -10.17 18.67
CA ASP A 114 9.88 -9.49 19.36
C ASP A 114 10.52 -8.36 18.53
N ILE A 115 10.11 -8.24 17.26
CA ILE A 115 10.66 -7.26 16.32
C ILE A 115 10.51 -5.80 16.79
N LEU A 116 9.43 -5.52 17.53
CA LEU A 116 9.17 -4.18 18.09
C LEU A 116 10.13 -3.80 19.21
N GLY A 117 10.75 -4.80 19.86
CA GLY A 117 11.70 -4.61 20.97
C GLY A 117 13.16 -4.61 20.53
N TYR A 118 13.48 -4.82 19.26
CA TYR A 118 14.88 -4.86 18.82
C TYR A 118 15.52 -3.48 18.95
N PRO A 119 16.76 -3.41 19.51
CA PRO A 119 17.44 -2.15 19.70
C PRO A 119 17.72 -1.49 18.34
N LEU A 120 17.24 -0.27 18.19
CA LEU A 120 17.58 0.57 17.04
C LEU A 120 19.05 1.01 17.22
N GLY A 121 19.90 0.72 16.25
CA GLY A 121 21.30 1.14 16.25
C GLY A 121 21.44 2.67 16.33
N ALA A 122 22.61 3.15 16.77
CA ALA A 122 22.87 4.55 17.05
C ALA A 122 22.81 5.51 15.85
N SER A 123 22.67 5.02 14.62
CA SER A 123 22.66 5.83 13.39
C SER A 123 21.38 5.60 12.60
N PRO A 124 20.54 6.64 12.36
CA PRO A 124 19.30 6.52 11.62
C PRO A 124 19.40 5.82 10.24
N PRO A 125 20.45 6.02 9.41
CA PRO A 125 20.52 5.36 8.11
C PRO A 125 21.05 3.92 8.16
N ALA A 126 21.54 3.42 9.32
CA ALA A 126 22.11 2.07 9.45
C ALA A 126 21.34 1.23 10.49
N ASN A 127 20.02 1.39 10.53
CA ASN A 127 19.18 0.60 11.43
C ASN A 127 19.05 -0.86 10.96
N TRP A 128 18.67 -1.75 11.88
CA TRP A 128 18.53 -3.17 11.59
C TRP A 128 17.39 -3.48 10.58
N VAL A 129 16.43 -2.58 10.39
CA VAL A 129 15.32 -2.76 9.45
C VAL A 129 15.84 -2.84 8.02
N ILE A 130 16.81 -2.00 7.67
CA ILE A 130 17.39 -1.98 6.31
C ILE A 130 18.01 -3.33 5.95
N TYR A 131 18.89 -3.88 6.80
CA TYR A 131 19.50 -5.17 6.48
C TYR A 131 18.59 -6.35 6.77
N GLY A 132 17.74 -6.26 7.81
CA GLY A 132 16.80 -7.31 8.20
C GLY A 132 15.68 -7.58 7.21
N TYR A 133 15.29 -6.56 6.44
CA TYR A 133 14.27 -6.66 5.38
C TYR A 133 14.86 -6.51 3.98
N GLY A 134 15.89 -5.66 3.81
CA GLY A 134 16.48 -5.41 2.50
C GLY A 134 17.26 -6.61 1.96
N ILE A 135 18.10 -7.27 2.79
CA ILE A 135 18.83 -8.46 2.35
C ILE A 135 17.87 -9.62 2.01
N PRO A 136 16.86 -9.96 2.81
CA PRO A 136 15.83 -10.92 2.42
C PRO A 136 15.10 -10.54 1.12
N ALA A 137 14.70 -9.29 0.95
CA ALA A 137 14.07 -8.83 -0.29
C ALA A 137 14.94 -9.12 -1.52
N ILE A 138 16.21 -8.73 -1.47
CA ILE A 138 17.18 -8.99 -2.54
C ILE A 138 17.38 -10.48 -2.75
N SER A 139 17.52 -11.26 -1.68
CA SER A 139 17.71 -12.72 -1.73
C SER A 139 16.54 -13.43 -2.42
N PHE A 140 15.32 -13.07 -2.07
CA PHE A 140 14.10 -13.61 -2.67
C PHE A 140 14.00 -13.27 -4.16
N LEU A 141 14.21 -12.00 -4.52
CA LEU A 141 14.12 -11.55 -5.91
C LEU A 141 15.24 -12.11 -6.79
N TRP A 142 16.45 -12.24 -6.24
CA TRP A 142 17.56 -12.85 -6.95
C TRP A 142 17.34 -14.35 -7.17
N ALA A 143 16.93 -15.08 -6.14
CA ALA A 143 16.55 -16.49 -6.27
C ALA A 143 15.41 -16.67 -7.30
N ALA A 144 14.38 -15.81 -7.27
CA ALA A 144 13.30 -15.83 -8.25
C ALA A 144 13.82 -15.64 -9.68
N LYS A 145 14.79 -14.74 -9.90
CA LYS A 145 15.43 -14.55 -11.20
C LYS A 145 16.14 -15.81 -11.69
N LEU A 146 16.92 -16.47 -10.83
CA LEU A 146 17.64 -17.70 -11.17
C LEU A 146 16.69 -18.88 -11.47
N PHE A 147 15.62 -19.05 -10.67
CA PHE A 147 14.62 -20.09 -10.92
C PHE A 147 13.77 -19.83 -12.17
N ARG A 148 13.67 -18.58 -12.60
CA ARG A 148 12.95 -18.21 -13.84
C ARG A 148 13.60 -18.83 -15.06
N ASP A 149 14.92 -18.84 -15.13
CA ASP A 149 15.67 -19.45 -16.24
C ASP A 149 15.46 -20.96 -16.31
N LEU A 150 15.02 -21.58 -15.19
CA LEU A 150 14.69 -23.00 -15.07
C LEU A 150 13.19 -23.31 -15.31
N LYS A 151 12.36 -22.30 -15.69
CA LYS A 151 10.91 -22.43 -15.90
C LYS A 151 10.12 -22.94 -14.68
N ALA A 152 10.62 -22.73 -13.46
CA ALA A 152 9.99 -23.13 -12.20
C ALA A 152 8.91 -22.11 -11.77
N GLU A 153 7.86 -21.90 -12.57
CA GLU A 153 6.91 -20.78 -12.45
C GLU A 153 6.26 -20.63 -11.07
N ARG A 154 5.91 -21.75 -10.39
CA ARG A 154 5.27 -21.70 -9.06
C ARG A 154 6.23 -21.18 -8.00
N VAL A 155 7.46 -21.66 -8.00
CA VAL A 155 8.51 -21.24 -7.05
C VAL A 155 8.88 -19.78 -7.32
N VAL A 156 9.02 -19.40 -8.58
CA VAL A 156 9.29 -18.01 -9.00
C VAL A 156 8.19 -17.08 -8.48
N ALA A 157 6.92 -17.42 -8.69
CA ALA A 157 5.81 -16.60 -8.22
C ALA A 157 5.80 -16.45 -6.68
N PHE A 158 6.09 -17.53 -5.95
CA PHE A 158 6.16 -17.53 -4.50
C PHE A 158 7.32 -16.64 -3.99
N LEU A 159 8.50 -16.76 -4.60
CA LEU A 159 9.66 -15.94 -4.25
C LEU A 159 9.47 -14.46 -4.63
N GLU A 160 8.90 -14.18 -5.80
CA GLU A 160 8.57 -12.80 -6.20
C GLU A 160 7.58 -12.15 -5.21
N ALA A 161 6.54 -12.89 -4.79
CA ALA A 161 5.58 -12.39 -3.79
C ALA A 161 6.24 -12.14 -2.43
N GLY A 162 7.10 -13.05 -1.97
CA GLY A 162 7.86 -12.88 -0.73
C GLY A 162 8.82 -11.70 -0.79
N GLY A 163 9.57 -11.55 -1.88
CA GLY A 163 10.46 -10.41 -2.11
C GLY A 163 9.71 -9.08 -2.12
N LEU A 164 8.53 -9.04 -2.77
CA LEU A 164 7.66 -7.86 -2.75
C LEU A 164 7.17 -7.53 -1.33
N ALA A 165 6.75 -8.55 -0.57
CA ALA A 165 6.32 -8.35 0.82
C ALA A 165 7.45 -7.75 1.68
N PHE A 166 8.68 -8.26 1.57
CA PHE A 166 9.84 -7.68 2.25
C PHE A 166 10.13 -6.24 1.82
N CYS A 167 10.03 -5.91 0.53
CA CYS A 167 10.20 -4.54 0.03
C CYS A 167 9.13 -3.59 0.60
N VAL A 168 7.87 -3.99 0.58
CA VAL A 168 6.76 -3.16 1.08
C VAL A 168 6.90 -2.94 2.58
N LEU A 169 7.20 -3.99 3.35
CA LEU A 169 7.40 -3.88 4.79
C LEU A 169 8.65 -3.05 5.14
N LEU A 170 9.74 -3.19 4.39
CA LEU A 170 10.92 -2.33 4.56
C LEU A 170 10.55 -0.86 4.48
N VAL A 171 9.87 -0.45 3.40
CA VAL A 171 9.45 0.95 3.21
C VAL A 171 8.49 1.37 4.32
N SER A 172 7.55 0.51 4.68
CA SER A 172 6.56 0.79 5.72
C SER A 172 7.18 1.01 7.09
N LEU A 173 8.13 0.17 7.48
CA LEU A 173 8.83 0.28 8.77
C LEU A 173 9.79 1.48 8.79
N GLU A 174 10.46 1.79 7.68
CA GLU A 174 11.30 2.98 7.56
C GLU A 174 10.48 4.27 7.66
N ILE A 175 9.30 4.34 7.06
CA ILE A 175 8.37 5.46 7.23
C ILE A 175 7.99 5.60 8.71
N ARG A 176 7.68 4.50 9.38
CA ARG A 176 7.37 4.48 10.82
C ARG A 176 8.52 5.02 11.64
N LEU A 177 9.73 4.54 11.41
CA LEU A 177 10.94 5.01 12.12
C LEU A 177 11.23 6.49 11.83
N PHE A 178 11.07 6.92 10.59
CA PHE A 178 11.29 8.31 10.20
C PHE A 178 10.32 9.28 10.90
N VAL A 179 9.04 8.91 10.99
CA VAL A 179 8.00 9.80 11.55
C VAL A 179 7.89 9.68 13.08
N ALA A 180 7.85 8.45 13.59
CA ALA A 180 7.61 8.20 15.02
C ALA A 180 8.89 7.99 15.84
N GLY A 181 10.06 7.83 15.20
CA GLY A 181 11.34 7.57 15.87
C GLY A 181 11.45 6.20 16.52
N SER A 182 10.36 5.42 16.57
CA SER A 182 10.31 4.10 17.22
C SER A 182 9.26 3.22 16.54
N LEU A 183 9.53 1.92 16.46
CA LEU A 183 8.54 0.92 15.97
C LEU A 183 7.41 0.68 16.99
N SER A 184 7.68 0.85 18.28
CA SER A 184 6.74 0.62 19.38
C SER A 184 5.90 1.83 19.77
N ALA A 185 6.03 2.97 19.08
CA ALA A 185 5.20 4.14 19.33
C ALA A 185 3.71 3.79 19.21
N THR A 186 2.87 4.27 20.12
CA THR A 186 1.43 3.98 20.13
C THR A 186 0.61 4.95 19.29
N HIS A 187 1.18 6.12 18.99
CA HIS A 187 0.51 7.14 18.19
C HIS A 187 0.72 6.90 16.68
N TYR A 188 -0.35 7.01 15.92
CA TYR A 188 -0.39 6.86 14.46
C TYR A 188 -0.95 8.15 13.83
N GLY A 189 -0.07 9.12 13.57
CA GLY A 189 -0.47 10.43 13.06
C GLY A 189 -0.78 10.44 11.55
N LEU A 190 -1.48 11.50 11.11
CA LEU A 190 -1.87 11.67 9.71
C LEU A 190 -0.68 11.67 8.75
N LEU A 191 0.46 12.25 9.13
CA LEU A 191 1.67 12.27 8.28
C LEU A 191 2.17 10.86 7.96
N GLU A 192 2.25 9.99 8.99
CA GLU A 192 2.68 8.60 8.81
C GLU A 192 1.75 7.86 7.86
N GLN A 193 0.43 7.97 8.11
CA GLN A 193 -0.59 7.31 7.27
C GLN A 193 -0.55 7.82 5.82
N SER A 194 -0.28 9.12 5.63
CA SER A 194 -0.17 9.71 4.29
C SER A 194 1.03 9.18 3.51
N LEU A 195 2.21 9.14 4.12
CA LEU A 195 3.41 8.60 3.51
C LEU A 195 3.26 7.11 3.19
N GLN A 196 2.63 6.36 4.09
CA GLN A 196 2.34 4.94 3.92
C GLN A 196 1.43 4.68 2.71
N SER A 197 0.31 5.40 2.62
CA SER A 197 -0.63 5.24 1.50
C SER A 197 -0.01 5.65 0.17
N ILE A 198 0.79 6.73 0.14
CA ILE A 198 1.53 7.16 -1.06
C ILE A 198 2.52 6.08 -1.50
N ALA A 199 3.27 5.47 -0.57
CA ALA A 199 4.18 4.39 -0.88
C ALA A 199 3.45 3.18 -1.48
N TRP A 200 2.33 2.75 -0.88
CA TRP A 200 1.55 1.63 -1.38
C TRP A 200 0.86 1.93 -2.72
N LEU A 201 0.32 3.15 -2.92
CA LEU A 201 -0.22 3.59 -4.20
C LEU A 201 0.86 3.61 -5.29
N SER A 202 2.07 4.06 -4.96
CA SER A 202 3.19 4.13 -5.91
C SER A 202 3.64 2.73 -6.34
N VAL A 203 3.89 1.83 -5.39
CA VAL A 203 4.30 0.44 -5.67
C VAL A 203 3.18 -0.31 -6.38
N GLY A 204 1.94 -0.19 -5.92
CA GLY A 204 0.78 -0.81 -6.54
C GLY A 204 0.57 -0.37 -7.98
N SER A 205 0.73 0.93 -8.26
CA SER A 205 0.65 1.49 -9.62
C SER A 205 1.80 1.01 -10.50
N ALA A 206 3.02 0.94 -9.98
CA ALA A 206 4.17 0.41 -10.71
C ALA A 206 3.98 -1.07 -11.08
N LEU A 207 3.45 -1.87 -10.17
CA LEU A 207 3.08 -3.27 -10.42
C LEU A 207 1.97 -3.41 -11.46
N ALA A 208 0.97 -2.53 -11.47
CA ALA A 208 -0.08 -2.51 -12.48
C ALA A 208 0.50 -2.23 -13.88
N VAL A 209 1.42 -1.27 -13.99
CA VAL A 209 2.13 -0.99 -15.24
C VAL A 209 3.02 -2.17 -15.65
N HIS A 210 3.72 -2.79 -14.69
CA HIS A 210 4.54 -3.97 -14.96
C HIS A 210 3.69 -5.15 -15.45
N TYR A 211 2.53 -5.38 -14.84
CA TYR A 211 1.58 -6.41 -15.29
C TYR A 211 1.16 -6.21 -16.74
N ARG A 212 0.85 -4.97 -17.15
CA ARG A 212 0.47 -4.68 -18.54
C ARG A 212 1.57 -5.03 -19.55
N ARG A 213 2.84 -4.96 -19.15
CA ARG A 213 4.00 -5.27 -20.01
C ARG A 213 4.39 -6.75 -19.96
N ALA A 214 4.43 -7.34 -18.79
CA ALA A 214 5.00 -8.67 -18.55
C ALA A 214 3.95 -9.78 -18.31
N GLN A 215 2.67 -9.44 -18.12
CA GLN A 215 1.54 -10.36 -17.88
C GLN A 215 1.77 -11.33 -16.69
N ARG A 216 2.52 -10.88 -15.66
CA ARG A 216 2.84 -11.71 -14.51
C ARG A 216 1.74 -11.68 -13.47
N ARG A 217 1.29 -12.87 -13.03
CA ARG A 217 0.23 -13.02 -12.01
C ARG A 217 0.59 -12.32 -10.69
N VAL A 218 1.85 -12.39 -10.25
CA VAL A 218 2.30 -11.74 -9.01
C VAL A 218 2.13 -10.23 -9.09
N SER A 219 2.47 -9.60 -10.22
CA SER A 219 2.28 -8.17 -10.41
C SER A 219 0.80 -7.78 -10.41
N PHE A 220 -0.08 -8.62 -10.95
CA PHE A 220 -1.53 -8.40 -10.91
C PHE A 220 -2.08 -8.44 -9.49
N TYR A 221 -1.86 -9.56 -8.79
CA TYR A 221 -2.37 -9.71 -7.41
C TYR A 221 -1.70 -8.75 -6.45
N GLY A 222 -0.38 -8.53 -6.56
CA GLY A 222 0.34 -7.55 -5.76
C GLY A 222 -0.18 -6.12 -5.95
N SER A 223 -0.46 -5.72 -7.19
CA SER A 223 -1.10 -4.44 -7.51
C SER A 223 -2.48 -4.32 -6.86
N MET A 224 -3.35 -5.31 -7.07
CA MET A 224 -4.71 -5.33 -6.49
C MET A 224 -4.69 -5.23 -4.97
N THR A 225 -3.82 -6.01 -4.32
CA THR A 225 -3.68 -6.00 -2.86
C THR A 225 -3.21 -4.65 -2.34
N LEU A 226 -2.13 -4.09 -2.90
CA LEU A 226 -1.57 -2.82 -2.43
C LEU A 226 -2.50 -1.64 -2.69
N LEU A 227 -3.12 -1.56 -3.87
CA LEU A 227 -4.08 -0.50 -4.18
C LEU A 227 -5.34 -0.63 -3.32
N GLY A 228 -5.82 -1.85 -3.07
CA GLY A 228 -6.95 -2.11 -2.18
C GLY A 228 -6.65 -1.73 -0.73
N LEU A 229 -5.48 -2.13 -0.21
CA LEU A 229 -5.03 -1.75 1.13
C LEU A 229 -4.85 -0.24 1.27
N ALA A 230 -4.23 0.43 0.27
CA ALA A 230 -4.08 1.88 0.28
C ALA A 230 -5.44 2.59 0.27
N ALA A 231 -6.38 2.14 -0.56
CA ALA A 231 -7.73 2.70 -0.60
C ALA A 231 -8.47 2.51 0.74
N ALA A 232 -8.38 1.33 1.34
CA ALA A 232 -8.96 1.06 2.65
C ALA A 232 -8.30 1.90 3.76
N GLN A 233 -6.98 2.05 3.74
CA GLN A 233 -6.23 2.88 4.67
C GLN A 233 -6.65 4.35 4.54
N ILE A 234 -6.72 4.89 3.32
CA ILE A 234 -7.16 6.27 3.09
C ILE A 234 -8.58 6.46 3.65
N ALA A 235 -9.50 5.58 3.30
CA ALA A 235 -10.90 5.71 3.72
C ALA A 235 -11.08 5.58 5.24
N ILE A 236 -10.44 4.59 5.88
CA ILE A 236 -10.65 4.27 7.29
C ILE A 236 -9.74 5.12 8.17
N LEU A 237 -8.42 5.15 7.87
CA LEU A 237 -7.48 5.82 8.76
C LEU A 237 -7.41 7.32 8.48
N GLN A 238 -7.17 7.75 7.24
CA GLN A 238 -6.94 9.17 6.95
C GLN A 238 -8.24 9.99 6.98
N VAL A 239 -9.33 9.46 6.44
CA VAL A 239 -10.60 10.21 6.36
C VAL A 239 -11.40 10.12 7.66
N LEU A 240 -11.34 9.00 8.40
CA LEU A 240 -12.17 8.81 9.59
C LEU A 240 -11.37 8.90 10.89
N LEU A 241 -10.35 8.04 11.09
CA LEU A 241 -9.72 7.89 12.42
C LEU A 241 -8.62 8.90 12.70
N CYS A 242 -7.74 9.19 11.73
CA CYS A 242 -6.65 10.14 11.85
C CYS A 242 -6.99 11.47 11.18
N ASN A 243 -8.27 11.75 10.93
CA ASN A 243 -8.68 13.04 10.41
C ASN A 243 -8.32 14.14 11.44
N PRO A 244 -7.71 15.25 11.01
CA PRO A 244 -7.22 16.30 11.93
C PRO A 244 -8.30 16.91 12.82
N PHE A 245 -9.57 16.86 12.43
CA PHE A 245 -10.69 17.29 13.26
C PHE A 245 -10.89 16.44 14.51
N PHE A 246 -10.47 15.18 14.49
CA PHE A 246 -10.68 14.24 15.59
C PHE A 246 -9.38 13.87 16.30
N SER A 247 -8.24 13.89 15.58
CA SER A 247 -6.94 13.49 16.13
C SER A 247 -6.15 14.64 16.74
N GLU A 248 -6.51 15.90 16.43
CA GLU A 248 -5.76 17.11 16.80
C GLU A 248 -4.28 17.07 16.35
N ASP A 249 -3.96 16.24 15.34
CA ASP A 249 -2.62 16.13 14.79
C ASP A 249 -2.21 17.41 14.06
N PRO A 250 -0.97 17.90 14.22
CA PRO A 250 -0.52 19.08 13.52
C PRO A 250 -0.39 18.83 12.02
N VAL A 251 -1.12 19.63 11.23
CA VAL A 251 -1.13 19.52 9.75
C VAL A 251 -0.02 20.35 9.08
N GLY A 252 0.72 21.13 9.85
CA GLY A 252 1.78 22.02 9.35
C GLY A 252 1.32 23.45 9.09
N ALA A 253 2.26 24.39 9.22
CA ALA A 253 2.00 25.83 9.10
C ALA A 253 1.95 26.33 7.65
N TRP A 254 2.57 25.64 6.70
CA TRP A 254 2.66 26.07 5.30
C TRP A 254 1.31 25.95 4.59
N PRO A 255 0.87 27.01 3.86
CA PRO A 255 -0.32 26.92 3.04
C PRO A 255 -0.11 25.99 1.85
N VAL A 256 -1.14 25.24 1.46
CA VAL A 256 -1.16 24.35 0.30
C VAL A 256 -0.23 23.15 0.42
N LEU A 257 1.08 23.34 0.66
CA LEU A 257 2.07 22.26 0.72
C LEU A 257 2.34 21.85 2.19
N ASN A 258 1.44 21.06 2.74
CA ASN A 258 1.45 20.59 4.11
C ASN A 258 1.04 19.11 4.19
N VAL A 259 0.76 18.59 5.39
CA VAL A 259 0.34 17.19 5.59
C VAL A 259 -0.98 16.89 4.88
N LEU A 260 -1.92 17.84 4.77
CA LEU A 260 -3.19 17.66 4.07
C LEU A 260 -2.98 17.42 2.57
N PHE A 261 -1.99 18.08 1.96
CA PHE A 261 -1.62 17.84 0.58
C PHE A 261 -1.16 16.39 0.36
N LEU A 262 -0.35 15.86 1.29
CA LEU A 262 0.08 14.46 1.25
C LEU A 262 -1.09 13.51 1.52
N ALA A 263 -1.97 13.85 2.45
CA ALA A 263 -3.06 13.00 2.88
C ALA A 263 -4.18 12.88 1.83
N TYR A 264 -4.50 13.96 1.12
CA TYR A 264 -5.68 14.03 0.27
C TYR A 264 -5.38 14.40 -1.18
N ALA A 265 -4.54 15.42 -1.45
CA ALA A 265 -4.30 15.87 -2.81
C ALA A 265 -3.48 14.85 -3.63
N ILE A 266 -2.41 14.26 -3.06
CA ILE A 266 -1.64 13.23 -3.76
C ILE A 266 -2.47 11.98 -4.02
N PRO A 267 -3.19 11.38 -3.05
CA PRO A 267 -4.09 10.27 -3.34
C PRO A 267 -5.18 10.59 -4.37
N ALA A 268 -5.70 11.83 -4.40
CA ALA A 268 -6.64 12.25 -5.44
C ALA A 268 -6.00 12.19 -6.84
N LEU A 269 -4.75 12.62 -7.00
CA LEU A 269 -4.01 12.50 -8.27
C LEU A 269 -3.85 11.04 -8.69
N PHE A 270 -3.55 10.14 -7.76
CA PHE A 270 -3.52 8.70 -8.04
C PHE A 270 -4.89 8.17 -8.45
N ALA A 271 -5.97 8.60 -7.79
CA ALA A 271 -7.33 8.20 -8.12
C ALA A 271 -7.72 8.63 -9.54
N PHE A 272 -7.42 9.86 -9.95
CA PHE A 272 -7.64 10.33 -11.33
C PHE A 272 -6.77 9.61 -12.36
N GLY A 273 -5.48 9.38 -12.04
CA GLY A 273 -4.58 8.58 -12.88
C GLY A 273 -5.09 7.15 -13.06
N PHE A 274 -5.63 6.56 -12.01
CA PHE A 274 -6.21 5.22 -12.02
C PHE A 274 -7.51 5.18 -12.82
N ALA A 275 -8.39 6.18 -12.65
CA ALA A 275 -9.60 6.33 -13.43
C ALA A 275 -9.30 6.41 -14.94
N PHE A 276 -8.31 7.21 -15.33
CA PHE A 276 -7.84 7.32 -16.70
C PHE A 276 -7.29 5.98 -17.24
N ALA A 277 -6.54 5.23 -16.45
CA ALA A 277 -6.01 3.92 -16.81
C ALA A 277 -7.14 2.89 -16.98
N LEU A 278 -8.12 2.89 -16.07
CA LEU A 278 -9.29 2.01 -16.10
C LEU A 278 -10.20 2.31 -17.29
N ALA A 279 -10.40 3.59 -17.64
CA ALA A 279 -11.20 3.98 -18.79
C ALA A 279 -10.68 3.43 -20.14
N LYS A 280 -9.37 3.10 -20.19
CA LYS A 280 -8.70 2.49 -21.34
C LYS A 280 -8.53 0.97 -21.25
N SER A 281 -9.14 0.33 -20.25
CA SER A 281 -9.02 -1.10 -19.97
C SER A 281 -10.37 -1.80 -20.06
N SER A 282 -10.37 -3.14 -19.95
CA SER A 282 -11.58 -3.94 -19.84
C SER A 282 -12.38 -3.68 -18.53
N TYR A 283 -11.82 -2.92 -17.60
CA TYR A 283 -12.40 -2.60 -16.31
C TYR A 283 -13.03 -1.20 -16.26
N THR A 284 -13.47 -0.68 -17.39
CA THR A 284 -14.03 0.68 -17.57
C THR A 284 -15.14 1.01 -16.57
N ARG A 285 -15.93 0.01 -16.13
CA ARG A 285 -17.01 0.19 -15.13
C ARG A 285 -16.54 0.74 -13.78
N PHE A 286 -15.27 0.57 -13.43
CA PHE A 286 -14.70 1.07 -12.18
C PHE A 286 -14.09 2.48 -12.29
N ALA A 287 -13.89 2.99 -13.50
CA ALA A 287 -13.33 4.32 -13.71
C ALA A 287 -14.14 5.44 -13.01
N PRO A 288 -15.50 5.43 -13.08
CA PRO A 288 -16.30 6.43 -12.37
C PRO A 288 -16.11 6.46 -10.86
N HIS A 289 -15.94 5.29 -10.24
CA HIS A 289 -15.73 5.21 -8.79
C HIS A 289 -14.39 5.84 -8.37
N ALA A 290 -13.35 5.62 -9.16
CA ALA A 290 -12.05 6.24 -8.92
C ALA A 290 -12.10 7.76 -9.15
N GLU A 291 -12.83 8.24 -10.16
CA GLU A 291 -13.07 9.68 -10.37
C GLU A 291 -13.81 10.31 -9.18
N ILE A 292 -14.88 9.67 -8.69
CA ILE A 292 -15.65 10.14 -7.54
C ILE A 292 -14.77 10.21 -6.29
N ALA A 293 -13.96 9.17 -6.04
CA ALA A 293 -13.01 9.17 -4.92
C ALA A 293 -12.01 10.33 -5.04
N GLY A 294 -11.48 10.61 -6.24
CA GLY A 294 -10.60 11.75 -6.50
C GLY A 294 -11.27 13.09 -6.20
N PHE A 295 -12.50 13.30 -6.68
CA PHE A 295 -13.25 14.53 -6.40
C PHE A 295 -13.56 14.69 -4.91
N PHE A 296 -13.90 13.62 -4.22
CA PHE A 296 -14.15 13.64 -2.79
C PHE A 296 -12.88 13.98 -1.99
N LEU A 297 -11.73 13.43 -2.34
CA LEU A 297 -10.46 13.75 -1.69
C LEU A 297 -10.05 15.22 -1.93
N VAL A 298 -10.28 15.77 -3.13
CA VAL A 298 -10.04 17.20 -3.38
C VAL A 298 -10.99 18.04 -2.55
N PHE A 299 -12.25 17.65 -2.42
CA PHE A 299 -13.23 18.36 -1.59
C PHE A 299 -12.80 18.38 -0.11
N LEU A 300 -12.33 17.27 0.44
CA LEU A 300 -11.79 17.19 1.79
C LEU A 300 -10.54 18.08 1.94
N TYR A 301 -9.60 17.98 1.00
CA TYR A 301 -8.40 18.81 1.00
C TYR A 301 -8.73 20.31 1.07
N LEU A 302 -9.65 20.79 0.22
CA LEU A 302 -10.06 22.18 0.20
C LEU A 302 -10.76 22.59 1.50
N SER A 303 -11.58 21.70 2.06
CA SER A 303 -12.26 21.94 3.34
C SER A 303 -11.25 22.07 4.48
N ASP A 304 -10.33 21.15 4.60
CA ASP A 304 -9.32 21.17 5.67
C ASP A 304 -8.33 22.33 5.53
N GLU A 305 -8.05 22.80 4.28
CA GLU A 305 -7.25 24.00 4.06
C GLU A 305 -7.98 25.27 4.54
N VAL A 306 -9.30 25.34 4.44
CA VAL A 306 -10.07 26.42 5.05
C VAL A 306 -9.91 26.40 6.56
N THR A 307 -10.07 25.25 7.21
CA THR A 307 -9.85 25.12 8.66
C THR A 307 -8.45 25.56 9.06
N ARG A 308 -7.44 25.08 8.34
CA ARG A 308 -6.03 25.44 8.61
C ARG A 308 -5.80 26.96 8.50
N ALA A 309 -6.44 27.63 7.55
CA ALA A 309 -6.30 29.08 7.36
C ALA A 309 -6.86 29.88 8.54
N PHE A 310 -7.90 29.38 9.20
CA PHE A 310 -8.55 30.08 10.34
C PHE A 310 -8.05 29.60 11.71
N GLN A 311 -7.80 28.31 11.87
CA GLN A 311 -7.42 27.72 13.17
C GLN A 311 -5.91 27.50 13.34
N GLY A 312 -5.15 27.57 12.23
CA GLY A 312 -3.71 27.30 12.24
C GLY A 312 -3.39 25.81 12.06
N PRO A 313 -2.21 25.37 12.54
CA PRO A 313 -1.71 24.02 12.27
C PRO A 313 -2.39 22.90 13.06
N VAL A 314 -3.17 23.21 14.10
CA VAL A 314 -3.89 22.23 14.94
C VAL A 314 -5.37 22.57 14.91
N PHE A 315 -6.18 21.60 14.51
CA PHE A 315 -7.63 21.76 14.39
C PHE A 315 -8.33 21.48 15.72
N SER A 316 -9.48 22.12 15.93
CA SER A 316 -10.39 21.82 17.02
C SER A 316 -11.83 21.85 16.54
N PHE A 317 -12.53 20.76 16.76
CA PHE A 317 -13.93 20.61 16.35
C PHE A 317 -14.86 21.68 16.97
N PHE A 318 -14.50 22.21 18.12
CA PHE A 318 -15.33 23.17 18.87
C PHE A 318 -14.96 24.65 18.64
N ARG A 319 -13.96 24.95 17.83
CA ARG A 319 -13.42 26.29 17.66
C ARG A 319 -13.70 26.85 16.26
N HIS A 320 -14.98 26.90 15.85
CA HIS A 320 -15.35 27.49 14.55
C HIS A 320 -15.76 28.96 14.71
N SER A 321 -15.19 29.83 13.88
CA SER A 321 -15.66 31.21 13.72
C SER A 321 -16.75 31.30 12.64
N HIS A 322 -17.64 32.31 12.72
CA HIS A 322 -18.63 32.55 11.66
C HIS A 322 -17.97 32.81 10.31
N ALA A 323 -16.82 33.50 10.30
CA ALA A 323 -16.07 33.75 9.07
C ALA A 323 -15.54 32.46 8.44
N GLU A 324 -15.07 31.51 9.24
CA GLU A 324 -14.65 30.18 8.80
C GLU A 324 -15.82 29.43 8.16
N LEU A 325 -16.98 29.40 8.82
CA LEU A 325 -18.19 28.74 8.31
C LEU A 325 -18.62 29.31 6.95
N TYR A 326 -18.65 30.62 6.79
CA TYR A 326 -18.99 31.23 5.48
C TYR A 326 -17.93 30.96 4.42
N THR A 327 -16.66 30.90 4.79
CA THR A 327 -15.56 30.62 3.86
C THR A 327 -15.67 29.20 3.27
N TYR A 328 -16.06 28.21 4.05
CA TYR A 328 -16.39 26.87 3.52
C TYR A 328 -17.43 26.96 2.39
N SER A 329 -18.52 27.69 2.60
CA SER A 329 -19.59 27.80 1.63
C SER A 329 -19.12 28.46 0.32
N VAL A 330 -18.27 29.47 0.42
CA VAL A 330 -17.67 30.14 -0.74
C VAL A 330 -16.71 29.18 -1.49
N VAL A 331 -15.81 28.50 -0.76
CA VAL A 331 -14.84 27.59 -1.38
C VAL A 331 -15.55 26.40 -2.03
N TRP A 332 -16.57 25.81 -1.38
CA TRP A 332 -17.36 24.73 -1.95
C TRP A 332 -18.13 25.17 -3.21
N LEU A 333 -18.69 26.38 -3.19
CA LEU A 333 -19.37 26.95 -4.36
C LEU A 333 -18.40 27.16 -5.52
N VAL A 334 -17.22 27.75 -5.26
CA VAL A 334 -16.18 27.94 -6.28
C VAL A 334 -15.73 26.60 -6.85
N TYR A 335 -15.51 25.60 -6.00
CA TYR A 335 -15.15 24.24 -6.41
C TYR A 335 -16.26 23.61 -7.30
N ALA A 336 -17.52 23.73 -6.90
CA ALA A 336 -18.65 23.22 -7.68
C ALA A 336 -18.75 23.91 -9.05
N VAL A 337 -18.61 25.24 -9.12
CA VAL A 337 -18.64 26.00 -10.38
C VAL A 337 -17.45 25.60 -11.27
N ALA A 338 -16.26 25.42 -10.70
CA ALA A 338 -15.09 24.94 -11.44
C ALA A 338 -15.32 23.55 -12.04
N LEU A 339 -15.88 22.61 -11.26
CA LEU A 339 -16.24 21.27 -11.75
C LEU A 339 -17.31 21.35 -12.86
N LEU A 340 -18.32 22.20 -12.73
CA LEU A 340 -19.36 22.38 -13.74
C LEU A 340 -18.77 22.93 -15.04
N THR A 341 -17.96 23.98 -14.94
CA THR A 341 -17.29 24.60 -16.08
C THR A 341 -16.40 23.62 -16.81
N LEU A 342 -15.51 22.93 -16.07
CA LEU A 342 -14.64 21.89 -16.62
C LEU A 342 -15.46 20.75 -17.23
N GLY A 343 -16.53 20.32 -16.57
CA GLY A 343 -17.41 19.25 -17.03
C GLY A 343 -18.15 19.62 -18.33
N THR A 344 -18.47 20.89 -18.50
CA THR A 344 -19.12 21.42 -19.73
C THR A 344 -18.11 21.54 -20.86
N VAL A 345 -16.93 22.15 -20.59
CA VAL A 345 -15.87 22.34 -21.60
C VAL A 345 -15.32 20.99 -22.07
N LEU A 346 -15.02 20.07 -21.15
CA LEU A 346 -14.49 18.74 -21.46
C LEU A 346 -15.56 17.73 -21.87
N ARG A 347 -16.84 18.12 -21.87
CA ARG A 347 -18.01 17.26 -22.17
C ARG A 347 -18.03 15.96 -21.34
N LYS A 348 -17.54 16.02 -20.09
CA LYS A 348 -17.51 14.88 -19.18
C LYS A 348 -18.68 14.92 -18.20
N SER A 349 -19.58 13.94 -18.28
CA SER A 349 -20.75 13.83 -17.41
C SER A 349 -20.40 13.69 -15.93
N MET A 350 -19.33 12.94 -15.59
CA MET A 350 -18.90 12.73 -14.20
C MET A 350 -18.54 14.04 -13.48
N LEU A 351 -17.83 14.95 -14.13
CA LEU A 351 -17.54 16.29 -13.57
C LEU A 351 -18.82 17.06 -13.26
N ARG A 352 -19.83 16.98 -14.13
CA ARG A 352 -21.13 17.65 -13.94
C ARG A 352 -21.91 17.03 -12.78
N PHE A 353 -21.90 15.69 -12.65
CA PHE A 353 -22.54 15.02 -11.51
C PHE A 353 -21.82 15.32 -10.19
N ALA A 354 -20.48 15.34 -10.18
CA ALA A 354 -19.72 15.74 -9.01
C ALA A 354 -20.04 17.18 -8.59
N SER A 355 -20.09 18.11 -9.56
CA SER A 355 -20.52 19.50 -9.33
C SER A 355 -21.92 19.58 -8.71
N LEU A 356 -22.89 18.81 -9.23
CA LEU A 356 -24.25 18.76 -8.67
C LEU A 356 -24.22 18.32 -7.20
N GLY A 357 -23.47 17.25 -6.90
CA GLY A 357 -23.33 16.76 -5.52
C GLY A 357 -22.78 17.83 -4.58
N VAL A 358 -21.69 18.52 -4.98
CA VAL A 358 -21.11 19.61 -4.18
C VAL A 358 -22.06 20.79 -4.03
N LEU A 359 -22.77 21.18 -5.10
CA LEU A 359 -23.77 22.26 -5.03
C LEU A 359 -24.90 21.95 -4.06
N VAL A 360 -25.44 20.72 -4.09
CA VAL A 360 -26.49 20.29 -3.17
C VAL A 360 -25.98 20.32 -1.73
N VAL A 361 -24.80 19.77 -1.46
CA VAL A 361 -24.18 19.80 -0.12
C VAL A 361 -23.95 21.24 0.34
N THR A 362 -23.47 22.12 -0.54
CA THR A 362 -23.26 23.55 -0.24
C THR A 362 -24.57 24.24 0.09
N ALA A 363 -25.63 24.01 -0.72
CA ALA A 363 -26.93 24.59 -0.46
C ALA A 363 -27.51 24.11 0.89
N LEU A 364 -27.46 22.81 1.16
CA LEU A 364 -27.90 22.26 2.45
C LEU A 364 -27.12 22.89 3.61
N LYS A 365 -25.79 22.98 3.50
CA LYS A 365 -24.95 23.59 4.56
C LYS A 365 -25.30 25.05 4.79
N VAL A 366 -25.46 25.87 3.72
CA VAL A 366 -25.81 27.29 3.85
C VAL A 366 -27.15 27.47 4.57
N PHE A 367 -28.18 26.74 4.15
CA PHE A 367 -29.51 26.93 4.73
C PHE A 367 -29.70 26.27 6.10
N LEU A 368 -29.05 25.13 6.38
CA LEU A 368 -29.19 24.42 7.64
C LEU A 368 -28.21 24.89 8.72
N ILE A 369 -26.99 25.30 8.32
CA ILE A 369 -25.91 25.65 9.27
C ILE A 369 -25.68 27.17 9.28
N ASP A 370 -25.38 27.81 8.15
CA ASP A 370 -25.00 29.22 8.13
C ASP A 370 -26.19 30.14 8.50
N MET A 371 -27.41 29.72 8.18
CA MET A 371 -28.62 30.46 8.51
C MET A 371 -29.33 29.93 9.78
N SER A 372 -28.73 28.99 10.52
CA SER A 372 -29.34 28.43 11.74
C SER A 372 -29.55 29.46 12.87
N ALA A 373 -28.72 30.50 12.88
CA ALA A 373 -28.82 31.60 13.87
C ALA A 373 -29.95 32.60 13.58
N LEU A 374 -30.63 32.49 12.43
CA LEU A 374 -31.77 33.32 12.10
C LEU A 374 -33.01 32.95 12.92
N THR A 375 -33.73 33.93 13.42
CA THR A 375 -34.95 33.76 14.22
C THR A 375 -36.20 34.06 13.40
N ASP A 376 -37.33 33.52 13.83
CA ASP A 376 -38.69 33.82 13.37
C ASP A 376 -38.89 33.76 11.85
N LEU A 377 -39.32 34.87 11.27
CA LEU A 377 -39.68 34.99 9.85
C LEU A 377 -38.47 34.74 8.91
N TYR A 378 -37.27 35.12 9.33
CA TYR A 378 -36.04 34.89 8.54
C TYR A 378 -35.72 33.40 8.41
N ARG A 379 -36.02 32.59 9.42
CA ARG A 379 -35.87 31.15 9.38
C ARG A 379 -36.83 30.50 8.36
N VAL A 380 -38.09 30.96 8.32
CA VAL A 380 -39.06 30.51 7.31
C VAL A 380 -38.63 30.89 5.90
N ALA A 381 -38.17 32.13 5.72
CA ALA A 381 -37.63 32.60 4.44
C ALA A 381 -36.39 31.81 3.97
N SER A 382 -35.52 31.40 4.92
CA SER A 382 -34.36 30.53 4.65
C SER A 382 -34.79 29.17 4.11
N PHE A 383 -35.75 28.50 4.73
CA PHE A 383 -36.25 27.21 4.23
C PHE A 383 -36.96 27.32 2.89
N LEU A 384 -37.69 28.41 2.65
CA LEU A 384 -38.29 28.68 1.34
C LEU A 384 -37.19 28.89 0.28
N GLY A 385 -36.14 29.65 0.64
CA GLY A 385 -34.97 29.87 -0.23
C GLY A 385 -34.24 28.54 -0.55
N LEU A 386 -34.10 27.65 0.42
CA LEU A 386 -33.54 26.30 0.18
C LEU A 386 -34.37 25.54 -0.86
N GLY A 387 -35.69 25.49 -0.68
CA GLY A 387 -36.58 24.81 -1.62
C GLY A 387 -36.48 25.38 -3.04
N LEU A 388 -36.50 26.69 -3.17
CA LEU A 388 -36.33 27.40 -4.48
C LEU A 388 -34.95 27.15 -5.10
N SER A 389 -33.90 27.16 -4.28
CA SER A 389 -32.54 26.88 -4.75
C SER A 389 -32.39 25.44 -5.28
N LEU A 390 -32.92 24.44 -4.57
CA LEU A 390 -32.91 23.04 -5.01
C LEU A 390 -33.72 22.85 -6.31
N VAL A 391 -34.90 23.51 -6.42
CA VAL A 391 -35.69 23.49 -7.66
C VAL A 391 -34.94 24.17 -8.78
N GLY A 392 -34.31 25.33 -8.53
CA GLY A 392 -33.50 26.05 -9.51
C GLY A 392 -32.31 25.23 -10.00
N ILE A 393 -31.56 24.62 -9.09
CA ILE A 393 -30.46 23.68 -9.41
C ILE A 393 -30.99 22.54 -10.28
N GLY A 394 -32.07 21.88 -9.86
CA GLY A 394 -32.71 20.80 -10.61
C GLY A 394 -33.11 21.22 -12.03
N TYR A 395 -33.75 22.41 -12.18
CA TYR A 395 -34.13 22.96 -13.49
C TYR A 395 -32.94 23.24 -14.39
N ILE A 396 -31.87 23.88 -13.86
CA ILE A 396 -30.66 24.18 -14.63
C ILE A 396 -30.00 22.85 -15.08
N TYR A 397 -29.88 21.87 -14.19
CA TYR A 397 -29.30 20.57 -14.54
C TYR A 397 -30.14 19.81 -15.56
N GLN A 398 -31.47 19.80 -15.40
CA GLN A 398 -32.37 19.21 -16.39
C GLN A 398 -32.23 19.85 -17.77
N ARG A 399 -32.08 21.17 -17.82
CA ARG A 399 -32.01 21.91 -19.08
C ARG A 399 -30.63 21.82 -19.76
N PHE A 400 -29.53 21.86 -18.98
CA PHE A 400 -28.18 22.00 -19.54
C PHE A 400 -27.31 20.75 -19.40
N VAL A 401 -27.65 19.83 -18.49
CA VAL A 401 -26.84 18.67 -18.19
C VAL A 401 -27.43 17.40 -18.76
N PHE A 402 -28.75 17.22 -18.67
CA PHE A 402 -29.42 16.05 -19.22
C PHE A 402 -29.82 16.25 -20.68
N PRO A 403 -29.44 15.38 -21.64
CA PRO A 403 -29.91 15.44 -23.02
C PRO A 403 -31.42 15.26 -23.05
N ARG A 404 -32.13 16.08 -23.83
CA ARG A 404 -33.55 15.86 -24.07
C ARG A 404 -33.73 14.51 -24.78
N PRO A 405 -34.68 13.66 -24.34
CA PRO A 405 -35.07 12.46 -25.08
C PRO A 405 -35.75 12.98 -26.38
N GLY A 406 -35.06 12.89 -27.52
CA GLY A 406 -35.64 13.26 -28.82
C GLY A 406 -34.70 13.89 -29.86
N GLU A 407 -33.49 14.36 -29.46
CA GLU A 407 -32.63 15.11 -30.42
C GLU A 407 -31.69 14.22 -31.24
N ASN A 408 -31.66 12.90 -31.01
CA ASN A 408 -30.88 11.91 -31.79
C ASN A 408 -31.75 10.80 -32.40
N ALA A 409 -33.01 11.09 -32.77
CA ALA A 409 -33.71 10.17 -33.66
C ALA A 409 -33.12 10.34 -35.07
N PRO A 410 -32.49 9.31 -35.68
CA PRO A 410 -32.15 9.39 -37.09
C PRO A 410 -33.46 9.57 -37.85
N THR A 411 -33.57 10.64 -38.61
CA THR A 411 -34.61 10.85 -39.61
C THR A 411 -34.59 9.63 -40.53
N ALA A 412 -35.54 8.70 -40.33
CA ALA A 412 -35.82 7.66 -41.30
C ALA A 412 -36.22 8.36 -42.62
N THR A 413 -35.29 8.40 -43.54
CA THR A 413 -35.56 8.75 -44.93
C THR A 413 -36.53 7.73 -45.46
N GLN A 414 -37.79 8.10 -45.56
CA GLN A 414 -38.76 7.45 -46.44
C GLN A 414 -38.34 7.78 -47.87
N GLY A 415 -37.96 6.74 -48.64
CA GLY A 415 -37.73 6.73 -50.06
C GLY A 415 -37.94 5.34 -50.56
#